data_9be6d089700b62de0ad931d4224256f3
#
_entry.id   9be6d089700b62de0ad931d4224256f3
#
_cell.length_a   1.000
_cell.length_b   1.000
_cell.length_c   1.000
_cell.angle_alpha   90.00
_cell.angle_beta   90.00
_cell.angle_gamma   90.00
#
_symmetry.space_group_name_H-M   'P 1'
#
loop_
_entity.id
_entity.type
_entity.pdbx_description
1 polymer ?
#
loop_
_entity_poly.entity_id
_entity_poly.type
_entity_poly.pdbx_seq_one_letter_code
_entity_poly.pdbx_strand_id
1 'polypeptide(L)'
;EFFTGKEVFVIGGGFAAAEESVFLTKYARQVTILIRGDDFTCAQATADAARNHEKITVLTNTEVEEVSGDTSLRYLRYRNTKTGQVTKHHAADGETFGVFVFAGYEPATELVRGLAELNDQGYILTDRSQKTTADGLYAAGDVCVKPLRQVVTAVGDGALAATELEHLCAA
;
A
#
# COMPACT_ATOMS: atom_id res chain seq x y z
N GLU A 1 17.34 -0.56 -7.32
CA GLU A 1 18.77 -0.90 -7.18
C GLU A 1 19.15 -1.52 -5.83
N PHE A 2 18.65 -1.01 -4.67
CA PHE A 2 19.02 -1.51 -3.33
C PHE A 2 18.78 -3.01 -3.13
N PHE A 3 17.76 -3.56 -3.76
CA PHE A 3 17.39 -4.98 -3.66
C PHE A 3 17.81 -5.82 -4.87
N THR A 4 18.72 -5.33 -5.72
CA THR A 4 19.21 -6.08 -6.87
C THR A 4 19.88 -7.38 -6.41
N GLY A 5 19.44 -8.50 -7.00
CA GLY A 5 19.93 -9.84 -6.69
C GLY A 5 19.49 -10.42 -5.34
N LYS A 6 18.67 -9.69 -4.56
CA LYS A 6 18.18 -10.14 -3.24
C LYS A 6 16.81 -10.79 -3.34
N GLU A 7 16.43 -11.49 -2.29
CA GLU A 7 15.05 -11.93 -2.09
C GLU A 7 14.18 -10.80 -1.58
N VAL A 8 12.93 -10.78 -1.99
CA VAL A 8 11.96 -9.78 -1.58
C VAL A 8 10.66 -10.47 -1.17
N PHE A 9 10.11 -10.05 -0.04
CA PHE A 9 8.79 -10.44 0.43
C PHE A 9 7.83 -9.26 0.25
N VAL A 10 6.67 -9.54 -0.33
CA VAL A 10 5.59 -8.58 -0.51
C VAL A 10 4.40 -9.01 0.34
N ILE A 11 3.95 -8.14 1.23
CA ILE A 11 2.82 -8.39 2.12
C ILE A 11 1.61 -7.68 1.57
N GLY A 12 0.61 -8.43 1.12
CA GLY A 12 -0.63 -7.92 0.57
C GLY A 12 -1.16 -8.78 -0.58
N GLY A 13 -2.43 -8.61 -0.93
CA GLY A 13 -3.12 -9.34 -2.00
C GLY A 13 -3.91 -8.44 -2.94
N GLY A 14 -3.78 -7.11 -2.81
CA GLY A 14 -4.45 -6.14 -3.67
C GLY A 14 -3.69 -5.86 -4.97
N PHE A 15 -4.22 -4.90 -5.73
CA PHE A 15 -3.66 -4.47 -7.02
C PHE A 15 -2.19 -4.06 -6.89
N ALA A 16 -1.86 -3.18 -5.92
CA ALA A 16 -0.49 -2.71 -5.72
C ALA A 16 0.47 -3.87 -5.39
N ALA A 17 0.05 -4.82 -4.54
CA ALA A 17 0.89 -5.98 -4.20
C ALA A 17 1.21 -6.83 -5.44
N ALA A 18 0.24 -7.08 -6.31
CA ALA A 18 0.43 -7.88 -7.52
C ALA A 18 1.30 -7.15 -8.56
N GLU A 19 0.98 -5.89 -8.87
CA GLU A 19 1.66 -5.09 -9.89
C GLU A 19 3.12 -4.80 -9.49
N GLU A 20 3.34 -4.33 -8.27
CA GLU A 20 4.66 -4.01 -7.75
C GLU A 20 5.53 -5.26 -7.62
N SER A 21 4.94 -6.42 -7.31
CA SER A 21 5.69 -7.68 -7.29
C SER A 21 6.26 -8.03 -8.67
N VAL A 22 5.49 -7.86 -9.73
CA VAL A 22 5.97 -8.05 -11.11
C VAL A 22 7.08 -7.03 -11.43
N PHE A 23 6.91 -5.77 -11.04
CA PHE A 23 7.96 -4.76 -11.22
C PHE A 23 9.26 -5.10 -10.48
N LEU A 24 9.16 -5.58 -9.24
CA LEU A 24 10.31 -5.94 -8.41
C LEU A 24 11.15 -7.09 -9.00
N THR A 25 10.57 -7.97 -9.81
CA THR A 25 11.31 -9.06 -10.48
C THR A 25 12.41 -8.58 -11.42
N LYS A 26 12.37 -7.33 -11.87
CA LYS A 26 13.43 -6.71 -12.68
C LYS A 26 14.74 -6.58 -11.91
N TYR A 27 14.66 -6.52 -10.59
CA TYR A 27 15.80 -6.31 -9.71
C TYR A 27 16.03 -7.50 -8.78
N ALA A 28 14.97 -7.98 -8.14
CA ALA A 28 15.05 -9.07 -7.19
C ALA A 28 15.42 -10.41 -7.85
N ARG A 29 16.12 -11.25 -7.11
CA ARG A 29 16.38 -12.66 -7.47
C ARG A 29 15.09 -13.47 -7.42
N GLN A 30 14.30 -13.25 -6.37
CA GLN A 30 13.04 -13.93 -6.09
C GLN A 30 12.10 -12.97 -5.37
N VAL A 31 10.81 -13.03 -5.68
CA VAL A 31 9.75 -12.30 -4.98
C VAL A 31 8.78 -13.31 -4.37
N THR A 32 8.47 -13.19 -3.09
CA THR A 32 7.46 -14.01 -2.42
C THR A 32 6.32 -13.12 -1.96
N ILE A 33 5.12 -13.35 -2.48
CA ILE A 33 3.92 -12.61 -2.09
C ILE A 33 3.21 -13.36 -0.96
N LEU A 34 2.96 -12.69 0.15
CA LEU A 34 2.24 -13.21 1.32
C LEU A 34 0.84 -12.60 1.37
N ILE A 35 -0.18 -13.39 1.07
CA ILE A 35 -1.59 -12.98 1.02
C ILE A 35 -2.31 -13.55 2.24
N ARG A 36 -2.92 -12.68 3.05
CA ARG A 36 -3.70 -13.09 4.22
C ARG A 36 -4.95 -13.90 3.83
N GLY A 37 -5.60 -13.53 2.75
CA GLY A 37 -6.81 -14.19 2.23
C GLY A 37 -6.51 -15.44 1.40
N ASP A 38 -7.57 -16.00 0.84
CA ASP A 38 -7.52 -17.19 -0.04
C ASP A 38 -6.90 -16.88 -1.40
N ASP A 39 -6.98 -15.64 -1.83
CA ASP A 39 -6.56 -15.22 -3.16
C ASP A 39 -6.30 -13.71 -3.23
N PHE A 40 -5.83 -13.23 -4.39
CA PHE A 40 -5.76 -11.82 -4.73
C PHE A 40 -7.16 -11.18 -4.72
N THR A 41 -7.20 -9.90 -4.34
CA THR A 41 -8.41 -9.07 -4.37
C THR A 41 -8.41 -8.05 -5.51
N CYS A 42 -7.51 -8.18 -6.48
CA CYS A 42 -7.42 -7.36 -7.68
C CYS A 42 -8.01 -8.05 -8.91
N ALA A 43 -8.00 -7.35 -10.05
CA ALA A 43 -8.44 -7.90 -11.32
C ALA A 43 -7.65 -9.17 -11.70
N GLN A 44 -8.34 -10.15 -12.29
CA GLN A 44 -7.78 -11.46 -12.65
C GLN A 44 -6.50 -11.33 -13.50
N ALA A 45 -6.50 -10.45 -14.49
CA ALA A 45 -5.34 -10.26 -15.37
C ALA A 45 -4.08 -9.81 -14.60
N THR A 46 -4.24 -8.95 -13.59
CA THR A 46 -3.14 -8.49 -12.72
C THR A 46 -2.65 -9.63 -11.80
N ALA A 47 -3.59 -10.37 -11.22
CA ALA A 47 -3.27 -11.53 -10.40
C ALA A 47 -2.52 -12.61 -11.20
N ASP A 48 -2.97 -12.90 -12.42
CA ASP A 48 -2.36 -13.91 -13.30
C ASP A 48 -0.97 -13.52 -13.76
N ALA A 49 -0.71 -12.24 -14.00
CA ALA A 49 0.63 -11.75 -14.29
C ALA A 49 1.63 -12.06 -13.15
N ALA A 50 1.19 -11.90 -11.91
CA ALA A 50 2.00 -12.24 -10.74
C ALA A 50 2.14 -13.77 -10.56
N ARG A 51 1.04 -14.53 -10.66
CA ARG A 51 1.06 -16.00 -10.46
C ARG A 51 1.89 -16.76 -11.47
N ASN A 52 1.87 -16.32 -12.73
CA ASN A 52 2.55 -17.00 -13.82
C ASN A 52 4.00 -16.55 -14.02
N HIS A 53 4.49 -15.64 -13.19
CA HIS A 53 5.86 -15.13 -13.31
C HIS A 53 6.85 -16.08 -12.65
N GLU A 54 7.89 -16.52 -13.40
CA GLU A 54 8.91 -17.49 -12.95
C GLU A 54 9.64 -17.14 -11.65
N LYS A 55 9.81 -15.84 -11.37
CA LYS A 55 10.46 -15.32 -10.17
C LYS A 55 9.50 -15.01 -9.03
N ILE A 56 8.21 -15.32 -9.15
CA ILE A 56 7.23 -15.01 -8.11
C ILE A 56 6.68 -16.29 -7.48
N THR A 57 6.70 -16.33 -6.17
CA THR A 57 5.99 -17.36 -5.38
C THR A 57 4.84 -16.68 -4.64
N VAL A 58 3.63 -17.21 -4.77
CA VAL A 58 2.45 -16.69 -4.08
C VAL A 58 2.06 -17.66 -2.96
N LEU A 59 2.01 -17.15 -1.73
CA LEU A 59 1.58 -17.89 -0.54
C LEU A 59 0.29 -17.26 -0.01
N THR A 60 -0.82 -17.93 -0.22
CA THR A 60 -2.13 -17.52 0.30
C THR A 60 -2.36 -18.01 1.72
N ASN A 61 -3.37 -17.43 2.40
CA ASN A 61 -3.68 -17.74 3.81
C ASN A 61 -2.45 -17.57 4.71
N THR A 62 -1.61 -16.59 4.45
CA THR A 62 -0.31 -16.45 5.10
C THR A 62 -0.19 -15.07 5.74
N GLU A 63 0.12 -15.07 7.03
CA GLU A 63 0.33 -13.86 7.83
C GLU A 63 1.75 -13.79 8.36
N VAL A 64 2.33 -12.59 8.32
CA VAL A 64 3.63 -12.32 8.94
C VAL A 64 3.44 -12.14 10.43
N GLU A 65 4.25 -12.85 11.21
CA GLU A 65 4.25 -12.77 12.68
C GLU A 65 5.41 -11.95 13.24
N GLU A 66 6.55 -11.99 12.54
CA GLU A 66 7.75 -11.32 13.01
C GLU A 66 8.67 -10.95 11.84
N VAL A 67 9.23 -9.75 11.92
CA VAL A 67 10.32 -9.30 11.05
C VAL A 67 11.37 -8.69 11.96
N SER A 68 12.61 -9.17 11.89
CA SER A 68 13.69 -8.67 12.74
C SER A 68 15.05 -8.68 12.05
N GLY A 69 16.01 -8.01 12.65
CA GLY A 69 17.36 -7.89 12.15
C GLY A 69 18.21 -6.98 13.04
N ASP A 70 19.33 -6.58 12.51
CA ASP A 70 20.25 -5.61 13.12
C ASP A 70 20.16 -4.25 12.40
N THR A 71 21.16 -3.89 11.62
CA THR A 71 21.13 -2.74 10.67
C THR A 71 20.40 -3.09 9.35
N SER A 72 20.09 -4.35 9.16
CA SER A 72 19.41 -4.90 7.99
C SER A 72 18.48 -6.03 8.40
N LEU A 73 17.51 -6.37 7.57
CA LEU A 73 16.61 -7.48 7.82
C LEU A 73 17.38 -8.81 7.75
N ARG A 74 17.21 -9.65 8.78
CA ARG A 74 17.86 -10.96 8.92
C ARG A 74 16.89 -12.11 9.08
N TYR A 75 15.69 -11.82 9.58
CA TYR A 75 14.71 -12.84 9.96
C TYR A 75 13.29 -12.41 9.62
N LEU A 76 12.53 -13.34 9.09
CA LEU A 76 11.11 -13.23 8.84
C LEU A 76 10.42 -14.52 9.25
N ARG A 77 9.38 -14.41 10.05
CA ARG A 77 8.51 -15.53 10.42
C ARG A 77 7.09 -15.26 9.92
N TYR A 78 6.54 -16.24 9.25
CA TYR A 78 5.16 -16.20 8.79
C TYR A 78 4.47 -17.54 8.99
N ARG A 79 3.16 -17.51 9.10
CA ARG A 79 2.33 -18.68 9.37
C ARG A 79 1.22 -18.78 8.34
N ASN A 80 0.97 -20.01 7.87
CA ASN A 80 -0.25 -20.32 7.14
C ASN A 80 -1.41 -20.46 8.14
N THR A 81 -2.42 -19.62 8.00
CA THR A 81 -3.56 -19.55 8.94
C THR A 81 -4.51 -20.74 8.87
N LYS A 82 -4.54 -21.46 7.72
CA LYS A 82 -5.38 -22.66 7.55
C LYS A 82 -4.71 -23.92 8.09
N THR A 83 -3.42 -24.09 7.86
CA THR A 83 -2.69 -25.30 8.25
C THR A 83 -1.99 -25.16 9.61
N GLY A 84 -1.79 -23.93 10.08
CA GLY A 84 -0.99 -23.63 11.27
C GLY A 84 0.52 -23.76 11.04
N GLN A 85 0.97 -24.08 9.82
CA GLN A 85 2.39 -24.24 9.51
C GLN A 85 3.12 -22.91 9.66
N VAL A 86 4.18 -22.91 10.46
CA VAL A 86 5.07 -21.76 10.65
C VAL A 86 6.33 -21.96 9.83
N THR A 87 6.69 -20.95 9.05
CA THR A 87 7.93 -20.89 8.28
C THR A 87 8.82 -19.78 8.84
N LYS A 88 10.10 -20.10 9.01
CA LYS A 88 11.15 -19.17 9.45
C LYS A 88 12.13 -18.99 8.30
N HIS A 89 12.26 -17.77 7.81
CA HIS A 89 13.23 -17.39 6.80
C HIS A 89 14.38 -16.63 7.47
N HIS A 90 15.60 -17.04 7.17
CA HIS A 90 16.81 -16.37 7.62
C HIS A 90 17.61 -15.92 6.41
N ALA A 91 18.07 -14.68 6.42
CA ALA A 91 19.04 -14.23 5.43
C ALA A 91 20.34 -15.02 5.60
N ALA A 92 21.01 -15.31 4.50
CA ALA A 92 22.35 -15.90 4.55
C ALA A 92 23.35 -14.95 5.24
N ASP A 93 24.47 -15.48 5.69
CA ASP A 93 25.52 -14.68 6.36
C ASP A 93 25.99 -13.54 5.47
N GLY A 94 25.92 -12.32 6.00
CA GLY A 94 26.27 -11.10 5.27
C GLY A 94 25.18 -10.60 4.29
N GLU A 95 24.12 -11.36 4.03
CA GLU A 95 23.03 -10.99 3.12
C GLU A 95 21.86 -10.36 3.89
N THR A 96 20.94 -9.76 3.16
CA THR A 96 19.67 -9.23 3.63
C THR A 96 18.59 -9.46 2.59
N PHE A 97 17.35 -9.33 2.97
CA PHE A 97 16.19 -9.36 2.06
C PHE A 97 15.36 -8.09 2.19
N GLY A 98 14.43 -7.87 1.25
CA GLY A 98 13.47 -6.76 1.29
C GLY A 98 12.11 -7.21 1.81
N VAL A 99 11.41 -6.31 2.51
CA VAL A 99 9.98 -6.48 2.83
C VAL A 99 9.24 -5.24 2.36
N PHE A 100 8.24 -5.43 1.51
CA PHE A 100 7.34 -4.39 1.02
C PHE A 100 5.93 -4.67 1.52
N VAL A 101 5.29 -3.68 2.13
CA VAL A 101 3.95 -3.83 2.71
C VAL A 101 2.94 -3.05 1.87
N PHE A 102 2.01 -3.78 1.24
CA PHE A 102 0.88 -3.24 0.47
C PHE A 102 -0.44 -3.75 1.05
N ALA A 103 -0.59 -3.60 2.37
CA ALA A 103 -1.75 -4.11 3.13
C ALA A 103 -2.95 -3.15 3.17
N GLY A 104 -2.95 -2.12 2.34
CA GLY A 104 -3.95 -1.05 2.29
C GLY A 104 -3.43 0.25 2.87
N TYR A 105 -4.33 1.25 2.90
CA TYR A 105 -4.04 2.59 3.40
C TYR A 105 -5.05 2.98 4.47
N GLU A 106 -4.58 3.66 5.48
CA GLU A 106 -5.41 4.35 6.46
C GLU A 106 -5.14 5.86 6.33
N PRO A 107 -6.19 6.67 6.04
CA PRO A 107 -5.98 8.11 5.86
C PRO A 107 -5.66 8.80 7.18
N ALA A 108 -4.64 9.67 7.18
CA ALA A 108 -4.24 10.44 8.36
C ALA A 108 -5.17 11.65 8.56
N THR A 109 -6.42 11.41 8.96
CA THR A 109 -7.48 12.42 9.07
C THR A 109 -7.85 12.79 10.51
N GLU A 110 -7.04 12.40 11.49
CA GLU A 110 -7.29 12.63 12.90
C GLU A 110 -7.45 14.12 13.26
N LEU A 111 -6.66 15.00 12.60
CA LEU A 111 -6.70 16.45 12.82
C LEU A 111 -8.06 17.08 12.47
N VAL A 112 -8.81 16.47 11.58
CA VAL A 112 -10.11 16.99 11.10
C VAL A 112 -11.29 16.20 11.62
N ARG A 113 -11.05 15.21 12.47
CA ARG A 113 -12.11 14.40 13.09
C ARG A 113 -13.02 15.28 13.94
N GLY A 114 -14.33 15.24 13.63
CA GLY A 114 -15.31 16.08 14.28
C GLY A 114 -15.42 17.52 13.74
N LEU A 115 -14.56 17.90 12.78
CA LEU A 115 -14.65 19.18 12.07
C LEU A 115 -15.29 19.01 10.68
N ALA A 116 -14.87 18.01 9.92
CA ALA A 116 -15.39 17.68 8.60
C ALA A 116 -15.95 16.25 8.58
N GLU A 117 -16.88 16.00 7.67
CA GLU A 117 -17.40 14.65 7.46
C GLU A 117 -16.38 13.74 6.83
N LEU A 118 -16.32 12.51 7.32
CA LEU A 118 -15.51 11.43 6.82
C LEU A 118 -16.41 10.29 6.33
N ASN A 119 -15.95 9.53 5.34
CA ASN A 119 -16.64 8.30 4.97
C ASN A 119 -16.34 7.16 5.98
N ASP A 120 -16.95 5.99 5.78
CA ASP A 120 -16.76 4.81 6.66
C ASP A 120 -15.31 4.31 6.73
N GLN A 121 -14.47 4.68 5.74
CA GLN A 121 -13.05 4.33 5.68
C GLN A 121 -12.14 5.42 6.29
N GLY A 122 -12.72 6.52 6.78
CA GLY A 122 -12.00 7.63 7.39
C GLY A 122 -11.48 8.70 6.40
N TYR A 123 -11.81 8.63 5.10
CA TYR A 123 -11.43 9.65 4.12
C TYR A 123 -12.35 10.86 4.19
N ILE A 124 -11.79 12.06 3.96
CA ILE A 124 -12.53 13.33 3.98
C ILE A 124 -13.45 13.42 2.78
N LEU A 125 -14.73 13.75 3.04
CA LEU A 125 -15.70 14.07 2.01
C LEU A 125 -15.47 15.51 1.53
N THR A 126 -15.33 15.67 0.22
CA THR A 126 -15.18 16.97 -0.44
C THR A 126 -16.16 17.08 -1.62
N ASP A 127 -16.55 18.30 -1.94
CA ASP A 127 -17.20 18.58 -3.22
C ASP A 127 -16.19 18.69 -4.37
N ARG A 128 -16.65 19.08 -5.55
CA ARG A 128 -15.80 19.23 -6.74
C ARG A 128 -14.78 20.37 -6.63
N SER A 129 -15.02 21.32 -5.76
CA SER A 129 -14.13 22.44 -5.45
C SER A 129 -13.16 22.15 -4.30
N GLN A 130 -13.08 20.93 -3.85
CA GLN A 130 -12.31 20.47 -2.70
C GLN A 130 -12.75 21.09 -1.36
N LYS A 131 -13.95 21.67 -1.29
CA LYS A 131 -14.54 22.19 -0.05
C LYS A 131 -15.05 21.02 0.79
N THR A 132 -14.75 21.05 2.09
CA THR A 132 -15.29 20.09 3.06
C THR A 132 -16.66 20.53 3.58
N THR A 133 -17.27 19.77 4.46
CA THR A 133 -18.50 20.15 5.16
C THR A 133 -18.29 21.23 6.21
N ALA A 134 -17.05 21.53 6.60
CA ALA A 134 -16.72 22.62 7.51
C ALA A 134 -16.40 23.90 6.72
N ASP A 135 -17.01 25.01 7.11
CA ASP A 135 -16.78 26.30 6.45
C ASP A 135 -15.31 26.73 6.56
N GLY A 136 -14.75 27.17 5.43
CA GLY A 136 -13.36 27.63 5.34
C GLY A 136 -12.31 26.50 5.38
N LEU A 137 -12.72 25.23 5.47
CA LEU A 137 -11.84 24.10 5.44
C LEU A 137 -11.91 23.38 4.07
N TYR A 138 -10.76 23.22 3.45
CA TYR A 138 -10.60 22.48 2.19
C TYR A 138 -9.66 21.32 2.40
N ALA A 139 -9.85 20.24 1.63
CA ALA A 139 -8.99 19.07 1.69
C ALA A 139 -8.59 18.62 0.28
N ALA A 140 -7.33 18.19 0.11
CA ALA A 140 -6.76 17.83 -1.17
C ALA A 140 -5.88 16.57 -1.04
N GLY A 141 -5.78 15.82 -2.12
CA GLY A 141 -4.88 14.67 -2.20
C GLY A 141 -5.46 13.38 -1.62
N ASP A 142 -4.59 12.51 -1.19
CA ASP A 142 -4.90 11.12 -0.87
C ASP A 142 -5.77 10.92 0.38
N VAL A 143 -5.91 11.94 1.21
CA VAL A 143 -6.80 11.95 2.38
C VAL A 143 -8.28 12.09 2.02
N CYS A 144 -8.58 12.49 0.77
CA CYS A 144 -9.94 12.68 0.28
C CYS A 144 -10.52 11.39 -0.32
N VAL A 145 -11.86 11.33 -0.37
CA VAL A 145 -12.58 10.27 -1.10
C VAL A 145 -12.33 10.43 -2.59
N LYS A 146 -11.63 9.49 -3.20
CA LYS A 146 -11.33 9.49 -4.64
C LYS A 146 -11.01 8.08 -5.16
N PRO A 147 -11.25 7.86 -6.47
CA PRO A 147 -10.99 6.55 -7.10
C PRO A 147 -9.51 6.32 -7.42
N LEU A 148 -8.72 7.40 -7.58
CA LEU A 148 -7.31 7.32 -7.98
C LEU A 148 -6.45 8.20 -7.06
N ARG A 149 -5.41 7.58 -6.48
CA ARG A 149 -4.41 8.23 -5.62
C ARG A 149 -3.07 8.22 -6.32
N GLN A 150 -2.72 9.38 -6.90
CA GLN A 150 -1.47 9.61 -7.60
C GLN A 150 -1.00 11.05 -7.33
N VAL A 151 0.30 11.30 -7.48
CA VAL A 151 0.87 12.64 -7.31
C VAL A 151 0.15 13.68 -8.15
N VAL A 152 -0.13 13.36 -9.43
CA VAL A 152 -0.82 14.28 -10.34
C VAL A 152 -2.24 14.63 -9.88
N THR A 153 -2.98 13.68 -9.31
CA THR A 153 -4.33 13.96 -8.78
C THR A 153 -4.26 14.79 -7.51
N ALA A 154 -3.29 14.54 -6.65
CA ALA A 154 -3.07 15.34 -5.44
C ALA A 154 -2.68 16.78 -5.75
N VAL A 155 -1.82 16.99 -6.76
CA VAL A 155 -1.44 18.34 -7.25
C VAL A 155 -2.65 19.07 -7.84
N GLY A 156 -3.48 18.38 -8.64
CA GLY A 156 -4.69 18.95 -9.22
C GLY A 156 -5.69 19.40 -8.14
N ASP A 157 -5.94 18.55 -7.13
CA ASP A 157 -6.80 18.89 -6.00
C ASP A 157 -6.26 20.12 -5.24
N GLY A 158 -4.95 20.16 -4.98
CA GLY A 158 -4.31 21.26 -4.27
C GLY A 158 -4.44 22.59 -5.01
N ALA A 159 -4.25 22.56 -6.34
CA ALA A 159 -4.43 23.75 -7.16
C ALA A 159 -5.89 24.25 -7.11
N LEU A 160 -6.86 23.34 -7.21
CA LEU A 160 -8.28 23.68 -7.15
C LEU A 160 -8.66 24.25 -5.77
N ALA A 161 -8.25 23.59 -4.70
CA ALA A 161 -8.51 24.06 -3.33
C ALA A 161 -7.93 25.46 -3.08
N ALA A 162 -6.71 25.74 -3.56
CA ALA A 162 -6.06 27.03 -3.40
C ALA A 162 -6.81 28.14 -4.15
N THR A 163 -7.26 27.87 -5.38
CA THR A 163 -8.03 28.82 -6.19
C THR A 163 -9.37 29.16 -5.53
N GLU A 164 -10.08 28.15 -5.02
CA GLU A 164 -11.36 28.37 -4.34
C GLU A 164 -11.20 29.13 -3.02
N LEU A 165 -10.12 28.86 -2.28
CA LEU A 165 -9.77 29.63 -1.07
C LEU A 165 -9.47 31.10 -1.39
N GLU A 166 -8.75 31.38 -2.48
CA GLU A 166 -8.50 32.76 -2.94
C GLU A 166 -9.81 33.49 -3.20
N HIS A 167 -10.75 32.86 -3.92
CA HIS A 167 -12.07 33.45 -4.17
C HIS A 167 -12.84 33.71 -2.87
N LEU A 168 -12.79 32.79 -1.92
CA LEU A 168 -13.44 32.97 -0.62
C LEU A 168 -12.86 34.13 0.18
N CYS A 169 -11.54 34.33 0.14
CA CYS A 169 -10.87 35.39 0.87
C CYS A 169 -10.99 36.77 0.21
N ALA A 170 -11.30 36.80 -1.10
CA ALA A 170 -11.48 38.05 -1.86
C ALA A 170 -12.90 38.61 -1.81
N ALA A 171 -13.86 37.83 -1.31
CA ALA A 171 -15.27 38.23 -1.17
C ALA A 171 -15.56 38.87 0.17
#